data_e1e1d7a0e0e2b59f83e2b412fae30e57
#
_entry.id   e1e1d7a0e0e2b59f83e2b412fae30e57
#
_cell.length_a   1.000
_cell.length_b   1.000
_cell.length_c   1.000
_cell.angle_alpha   90.00
_cell.angle_beta   90.00
_cell.angle_gamma   90.00
#
_symmetry.space_group_name_H-M   'P 1'
#
loop_
_entity.id
_entity.type
_entity.pdbx_description
1 polymer ?
#
loop_
_entity_poly.entity_id
_entity_poly.type
_entity_poly.pdbx_seq_one_letter_code
_entity_poly.pdbx_strand_id
1 'polypeptide(L)'
;MRVSDFYFDLPDELIARYPKEDRSSCRLLQLNGKNGEISHRTFTDVLDLIDEGDLLIFNNTCVIPARMFGRKASGGKIEVLVERVLSEHHFLAHIRSSKAPKEGAELFLGEDKLGENNGVKAIMVGRQDALFEVELADKTRNVLDVLQEIGHMPLPPYIDRPDEEADQECYQTVYNKVPGAVAAPTAGLHFDDELLQKLHEKGVNFEFVTLHVGAGTF
;
A
#
# COMPACT_ATOMS: atom_id res chain seq x y z
N MET A 1 13.09 -13.11 22.92
CA MET A 1 13.27 -13.05 21.46
C MET A 1 13.85 -11.68 21.13
N ARG A 2 14.94 -11.61 20.38
CA ARG A 2 15.58 -10.37 19.91
C ARG A 2 15.39 -10.28 18.41
N VAL A 3 15.45 -9.08 17.85
CA VAL A 3 15.41 -8.89 16.38
C VAL A 3 16.53 -9.67 15.68
N SER A 4 17.72 -9.73 16.32
CA SER A 4 18.87 -10.50 15.83
C SER A 4 18.60 -12.00 15.68
N ASP A 5 17.62 -12.56 16.41
CA ASP A 5 17.29 -13.99 16.34
C ASP A 5 16.60 -14.37 15.00
N PHE A 6 16.16 -13.35 14.24
CA PHE A 6 15.53 -13.48 12.94
C PHE A 6 16.43 -13.01 11.79
N TYR A 7 17.68 -12.63 12.09
CA TYR A 7 18.61 -12.20 11.05
C TYR A 7 19.07 -13.37 10.21
N PHE A 8 19.03 -13.19 8.89
CA PHE A 8 19.65 -14.09 7.93
C PHE A 8 20.16 -13.26 6.74
N ASP A 9 21.10 -13.81 6.00
CA ASP A 9 21.60 -13.19 4.79
C ASP A 9 20.59 -13.44 3.65
N LEU A 10 19.94 -12.36 3.19
CA LEU A 10 18.99 -12.39 2.08
C LEU A 10 19.66 -11.81 0.83
N PRO A 11 20.04 -12.64 -0.16
CA PRO A 11 20.58 -12.15 -1.41
C PRO A 11 19.58 -11.27 -2.16
N ASP A 12 20.04 -10.12 -2.68
CA ASP A 12 19.17 -9.13 -3.34
C ASP A 12 18.44 -9.69 -4.56
N GLU A 13 19.07 -10.62 -5.30
CA GLU A 13 18.47 -11.30 -6.44
C GLU A 13 17.26 -12.20 -6.10
N LEU A 14 17.05 -12.50 -4.81
CA LEU A 14 15.87 -13.25 -4.35
C LEU A 14 14.67 -12.35 -4.04
N ILE A 15 14.85 -11.02 -4.08
CA ILE A 15 13.77 -10.07 -3.90
C ILE A 15 13.15 -9.75 -5.26
N ALA A 16 11.91 -10.18 -5.49
CA ALA A 16 11.19 -9.87 -6.71
C ALA A 16 10.91 -8.36 -6.80
N ARG A 17 11.21 -7.75 -7.95
CA ARG A 17 10.90 -6.34 -8.25
C ARG A 17 9.57 -6.18 -8.99
N TYR A 18 9.09 -7.25 -9.62
CA TYR A 18 7.85 -7.30 -10.37
C TYR A 18 7.00 -8.49 -9.93
N PRO A 19 5.66 -8.35 -9.90
CA PRO A 19 4.78 -9.48 -9.65
C PRO A 19 4.80 -10.45 -10.82
N LYS A 20 4.34 -11.69 -10.60
CA LYS A 20 4.02 -12.60 -11.69
C LYS A 20 2.72 -12.17 -12.38
N GLU A 21 2.58 -12.47 -13.68
CA GLU A 21 1.35 -12.24 -14.43
C GLU A 21 0.17 -13.02 -13.82
N ASP A 22 0.43 -14.27 -13.46
CA ASP A 22 -0.53 -15.13 -12.78
C ASP A 22 -0.28 -15.11 -11.26
N ARG A 23 -1.18 -14.49 -10.51
CA ARG A 23 -1.07 -14.28 -9.05
C ARG A 23 -0.99 -15.58 -8.28
N SER A 24 -1.82 -16.57 -8.66
CA SER A 24 -1.92 -17.86 -7.97
C SER A 24 -0.80 -18.83 -8.32
N SER A 25 0.02 -18.54 -9.34
CA SER A 25 1.18 -19.36 -9.71
C SER A 25 2.41 -19.18 -8.81
N CYS A 26 2.35 -18.32 -7.78
CA CYS A 26 3.44 -18.13 -6.84
C CYS A 26 3.74 -19.39 -6.03
N ARG A 27 5.01 -19.51 -5.59
CA ARG A 27 5.42 -20.60 -4.70
C ARG A 27 4.77 -20.44 -3.32
N LEU A 28 4.34 -21.55 -2.76
CA LEU A 28 3.81 -21.63 -1.41
C LEU A 28 4.71 -22.54 -0.55
N LEU A 29 5.13 -22.07 0.60
CA LEU A 29 5.79 -22.88 1.61
C LEU A 29 4.78 -23.24 2.69
N GLN A 30 4.53 -24.54 2.85
CA GLN A 30 3.71 -25.07 3.94
C GLN A 30 4.61 -25.57 5.06
N LEU A 31 4.40 -25.06 6.27
CA LEU A 31 5.07 -25.47 7.49
C LEU A 31 4.10 -26.18 8.41
N ASN A 32 4.35 -27.43 8.75
CA ASN A 32 3.60 -28.16 9.78
C ASN A 32 4.13 -27.74 11.17
N GLY A 33 3.35 -26.97 11.91
CA GLY A 33 3.74 -26.48 13.23
C GLY A 33 3.90 -27.55 14.31
N LYS A 34 3.42 -28.79 14.08
CA LYS A 34 3.52 -29.90 15.05
C LYS A 34 4.84 -30.65 14.97
N ASN A 35 5.35 -30.86 13.77
CA ASN A 35 6.54 -31.68 13.53
C ASN A 35 7.68 -30.94 12.80
N GLY A 36 7.46 -29.67 12.37
CA GLY A 36 8.44 -28.85 11.65
C GLY A 36 8.64 -29.27 10.19
N GLU A 37 7.81 -30.13 9.64
CA GLU A 37 7.91 -30.57 8.25
C GLU A 37 7.60 -29.42 7.29
N ILE A 38 8.46 -29.24 6.29
CA ILE A 38 8.34 -28.22 5.24
C ILE A 38 7.95 -28.91 3.93
N SER A 39 6.92 -28.41 3.28
CA SER A 39 6.50 -28.80 1.94
C SER A 39 6.50 -27.61 0.99
N HIS A 40 7.08 -27.78 -0.19
CA HIS A 40 7.05 -26.76 -1.23
C HIS A 40 5.89 -27.02 -2.19
N ARG A 41 5.04 -26.02 -2.37
CA ARG A 41 3.79 -26.06 -3.13
C ARG A 41 3.68 -24.87 -4.06
N THR A 42 2.61 -24.82 -4.84
CA THR A 42 2.12 -23.65 -5.57
C THR A 42 0.94 -23.05 -4.81
N PHE A 43 0.69 -21.76 -4.94
CA PHE A 43 -0.39 -21.10 -4.17
C PHE A 43 -1.77 -21.68 -4.49
N THR A 44 -1.99 -22.18 -5.71
CA THR A 44 -3.21 -22.92 -6.09
C THR A 44 -3.50 -24.11 -5.19
N ASP A 45 -2.46 -24.71 -4.57
CA ASP A 45 -2.62 -25.87 -3.66
C ASP A 45 -3.29 -25.47 -2.33
N VAL A 46 -3.56 -24.17 -2.10
CA VAL A 46 -4.36 -23.71 -0.97
C VAL A 46 -5.75 -24.36 -0.96
N LEU A 47 -6.25 -24.76 -2.14
CA LEU A 47 -7.48 -25.53 -2.29
C LEU A 47 -7.44 -26.86 -1.52
N ASP A 48 -6.29 -27.48 -1.39
CA ASP A 48 -6.11 -28.75 -0.65
C ASP A 48 -5.89 -28.55 0.85
N LEU A 49 -5.61 -27.30 1.25
CA LEU A 49 -5.27 -26.94 2.64
C LEU A 49 -6.44 -26.35 3.44
N ILE A 50 -7.52 -25.98 2.75
CA ILE A 50 -8.73 -25.39 3.33
C ILE A 50 -9.89 -26.35 3.11
N ASP A 51 -10.61 -26.69 4.18
CA ASP A 51 -11.70 -27.65 4.14
C ASP A 51 -13.06 -26.99 3.86
N GLU A 52 -14.03 -27.80 3.39
CA GLU A 52 -15.44 -27.38 3.30
C GLU A 52 -15.94 -26.93 4.68
N GLY A 53 -16.64 -25.80 4.72
CA GLY A 53 -17.17 -25.21 5.95
C GLY A 53 -16.20 -24.28 6.68
N ASP A 54 -14.93 -24.23 6.29
CA ASP A 54 -13.98 -23.25 6.82
C ASP A 54 -14.42 -21.81 6.52
N LEU A 55 -14.00 -20.86 7.34
CA LEU A 55 -14.23 -19.44 7.17
C LEU A 55 -12.91 -18.71 6.86
N LEU A 56 -12.79 -18.14 5.66
CA LEU A 56 -11.73 -17.22 5.29
C LEU A 56 -12.17 -15.79 5.55
N ILE A 57 -11.35 -15.04 6.29
CA ILE A 57 -11.56 -13.61 6.55
C ILE A 57 -10.54 -12.81 5.74
N PHE A 58 -11.03 -11.99 4.82
CA PHE A 58 -10.22 -11.15 3.94
C PHE A 58 -10.23 -9.68 4.38
N ASN A 59 -9.11 -8.99 4.16
CA ASN A 59 -9.04 -7.54 4.31
C ASN A 59 -9.34 -6.88 2.96
N ASN A 60 -10.50 -6.24 2.83
CA ASN A 60 -10.97 -5.61 1.61
C ASN A 60 -10.52 -4.15 1.44
N THR A 61 -9.50 -3.73 2.18
CA THR A 61 -8.95 -2.40 1.99
C THR A 61 -8.37 -2.22 0.59
N CYS A 62 -8.53 -1.01 0.02
CA CYS A 62 -7.94 -0.61 -1.25
C CYS A 62 -6.77 0.33 -0.99
N VAL A 63 -5.64 0.07 -1.63
CA VAL A 63 -4.46 0.95 -1.55
C VAL A 63 -4.73 2.21 -2.37
N ILE A 64 -4.50 3.37 -1.77
CA ILE A 64 -4.57 4.66 -2.45
C ILE A 64 -3.18 5.06 -2.98
N PRO A 65 -3.05 5.83 -4.08
CA PRO A 65 -1.78 6.32 -4.58
C PRO A 65 -1.23 7.42 -3.66
N ALA A 66 -0.86 7.04 -2.45
CA ALA A 66 -0.61 7.90 -1.30
C ALA A 66 0.69 8.70 -1.37
N ARG A 67 1.60 8.41 -2.31
CA ARG A 67 2.88 9.10 -2.44
C ARG A 67 2.79 10.23 -3.43
N MET A 68 3.22 11.43 -3.05
CA MET A 68 3.28 12.60 -3.92
C MET A 68 4.67 13.23 -3.84
N PHE A 69 5.15 13.72 -4.97
CA PHE A 69 6.35 14.54 -5.03
C PHE A 69 5.96 16.02 -5.24
N GLY A 70 6.82 16.93 -4.80
CA GLY A 70 6.53 18.34 -4.91
C GLY A 70 7.62 19.22 -4.30
N ARG A 71 7.28 20.47 -4.03
CA ARG A 71 8.17 21.43 -3.39
C ARG A 71 7.47 22.34 -2.39
N LYS A 72 8.24 22.95 -1.52
CA LYS A 72 7.82 24.09 -0.70
C LYS A 72 7.86 25.38 -1.52
N ALA A 73 7.13 26.41 -1.09
CA ALA A 73 7.24 27.75 -1.70
C ALA A 73 8.68 28.29 -1.74
N SER A 74 9.55 27.83 -0.85
CA SER A 74 10.99 28.17 -0.87
C SER A 74 11.82 27.40 -1.92
N GLY A 75 11.20 26.57 -2.78
CA GLY A 75 11.85 25.77 -3.82
C GLY A 75 12.41 24.42 -3.34
N GLY A 76 12.42 24.13 -2.04
CA GLY A 76 12.96 22.87 -1.52
C GLY A 76 12.05 21.68 -1.86
N LYS A 77 12.61 20.63 -2.48
CA LYS A 77 11.90 19.38 -2.83
C LYS A 77 11.35 18.70 -1.59
N ILE A 78 10.18 18.08 -1.75
CA ILE A 78 9.52 17.27 -0.74
C ILE A 78 8.97 15.98 -1.36
N GLU A 79 8.93 14.93 -0.54
CA GLU A 79 8.16 13.72 -0.77
C GLU A 79 7.13 13.63 0.35
N VAL A 80 5.88 13.46 -0.01
CA VAL A 80 4.73 13.38 0.89
C VAL A 80 4.13 11.98 0.77
N LEU A 81 4.06 11.26 1.87
CA LEU A 81 3.36 9.98 1.97
C LEU A 81 2.16 10.16 2.89
N VAL A 82 0.97 10.15 2.32
CA VAL A 82 -0.28 10.26 3.07
C VAL A 82 -0.45 9.02 3.93
N GLU A 83 -0.60 9.20 5.23
CA GLU A 83 -0.85 8.13 6.20
C GLU A 83 -2.34 7.92 6.43
N ARG A 84 -3.11 9.03 6.47
CA ARG A 84 -4.54 9.00 6.75
C ARG A 84 -5.25 10.22 6.18
N VAL A 85 -6.36 9.99 5.50
CA VAL A 85 -7.30 11.04 5.10
C VAL A 85 -8.21 11.33 6.29
N LEU A 86 -8.24 12.59 6.75
CA LEU A 86 -9.04 13.04 7.90
C LEU A 86 -10.41 13.55 7.48
N SER A 87 -10.46 14.27 6.35
CA SER A 87 -11.68 14.82 5.75
C SER A 87 -11.48 15.03 4.24
N GLU A 88 -12.47 15.60 3.58
CA GLU A 88 -12.38 15.91 2.13
C GLU A 88 -11.14 16.74 1.77
N HIS A 89 -10.66 17.60 2.67
CA HIS A 89 -9.57 18.53 2.38
C HIS A 89 -8.37 18.40 3.30
N HIS A 90 -8.42 17.53 4.33
CA HIS A 90 -7.35 17.35 5.30
C HIS A 90 -6.80 15.94 5.30
N PHE A 91 -5.49 15.81 5.46
CA PHE A 91 -4.82 14.54 5.62
C PHE A 91 -3.59 14.63 6.55
N LEU A 92 -3.23 13.50 7.13
CA LEU A 92 -1.97 13.29 7.84
C LEU A 92 -0.96 12.63 6.92
N ALA A 93 0.28 13.08 6.95
CA ALA A 93 1.34 12.55 6.09
C ALA A 93 2.70 12.56 6.75
N HIS A 94 3.55 11.64 6.32
CA HIS A 94 4.99 11.77 6.45
C HIS A 94 5.49 12.74 5.38
N ILE A 95 6.36 13.69 5.73
CA ILE A 95 6.99 14.61 4.78
C ILE A 95 8.49 14.48 4.88
N ARG A 96 9.11 13.93 3.85
CA ARG A 96 10.57 13.87 3.70
C ARG A 96 11.05 15.13 3.00
N SER A 97 12.00 15.84 3.60
CA SER A 97 12.59 17.08 3.05
C SER A 97 13.90 17.40 3.77
N SER A 98 14.75 18.22 3.17
CA SER A 98 16.02 18.70 3.78
C SER A 98 15.81 19.49 5.09
N LYS A 99 14.71 20.27 5.13
CA LYS A 99 14.24 20.98 6.33
C LYS A 99 12.72 20.81 6.40
N ALA A 100 12.22 20.34 7.54
CA ALA A 100 10.78 20.16 7.77
C ALA A 100 9.99 21.44 7.48
N PRO A 101 8.82 21.36 6.82
CA PRO A 101 7.96 22.52 6.66
C PRO A 101 7.45 22.98 8.04
N LYS A 102 7.31 24.30 8.20
CA LYS A 102 6.72 24.90 9.39
C LYS A 102 5.23 25.07 9.18
N GLU A 103 4.49 25.24 10.26
CA GLU A 103 3.06 25.62 10.22
C GLU A 103 2.88 26.89 9.37
N GLY A 104 1.85 26.87 8.52
CA GLY A 104 1.59 27.90 7.51
C GLY A 104 2.43 27.78 6.23
N ALA A 105 3.34 26.81 6.13
CA ALA A 105 4.13 26.64 4.91
C ALA A 105 3.28 26.15 3.74
N GLU A 106 3.42 26.82 2.60
CA GLU A 106 2.80 26.41 1.34
C GLU A 106 3.60 25.29 0.68
N LEU A 107 2.88 24.28 0.22
CA LEU A 107 3.38 23.12 -0.51
C LEU A 107 2.73 23.09 -1.89
N PHE A 108 3.49 22.67 -2.89
CA PHE A 108 3.01 22.45 -4.26
C PHE A 108 3.26 20.99 -4.61
N LEU A 109 2.18 20.22 -4.76
CA LEU A 109 2.19 18.75 -4.86
C LEU A 109 1.94 18.33 -6.32
N GLY A 110 2.57 17.22 -6.76
CA GLY A 110 2.34 16.63 -8.08
C GLY A 110 3.00 17.38 -9.23
N GLU A 111 4.02 18.18 -8.99
CA GLU A 111 4.72 18.93 -10.05
C GLU A 111 5.39 18.02 -11.07
N ASP A 112 5.79 16.83 -10.69
CA ASP A 112 6.34 15.80 -11.58
C ASP A 112 5.32 15.30 -12.61
N LYS A 113 4.01 15.35 -12.27
CA LYS A 113 2.92 14.98 -13.17
C LYS A 113 2.27 16.17 -13.88
N LEU A 114 2.13 17.30 -13.20
CA LEU A 114 1.42 18.48 -13.71
C LEU A 114 2.33 19.57 -14.27
N GLY A 115 3.65 19.43 -14.10
CA GLY A 115 4.66 20.45 -14.45
C GLY A 115 4.87 21.46 -13.34
N GLU A 116 6.06 22.10 -13.33
CA GLU A 116 6.57 22.89 -12.20
C GLU A 116 5.66 24.05 -11.72
N ASN A 117 4.78 24.57 -12.56
CA ASN A 117 3.91 25.70 -12.22
C ASN A 117 2.44 25.29 -11.95
N ASN A 118 2.12 23.99 -12.05
CA ASN A 118 0.75 23.48 -11.98
C ASN A 118 0.51 22.58 -10.76
N GLY A 119 1.44 22.51 -9.83
CA GLY A 119 1.30 21.68 -8.62
C GLY A 119 0.06 22.07 -7.80
N VAL A 120 -0.58 21.07 -7.18
CA VAL A 120 -1.72 21.29 -6.28
C VAL A 120 -1.23 21.98 -5.02
N LYS A 121 -1.79 23.16 -4.74
CA LYS A 121 -1.41 23.95 -3.57
C LYS A 121 -2.04 23.33 -2.31
N ALA A 122 -1.19 23.10 -1.29
CA ALA A 122 -1.60 22.67 0.04
C ALA A 122 -0.86 23.49 1.10
N ILE A 123 -1.36 23.47 2.33
CA ILE A 123 -0.82 24.20 3.47
C ILE A 123 -0.54 23.20 4.60
N MET A 124 0.65 23.27 5.17
CA MET A 124 0.95 22.57 6.41
C MET A 124 0.31 23.31 7.58
N VAL A 125 -0.73 22.73 8.19
CA VAL A 125 -1.55 23.40 9.21
C VAL A 125 -1.26 22.97 10.64
N GLY A 126 -0.55 21.85 10.84
CA GLY A 126 -0.21 21.38 12.18
C GLY A 126 0.57 20.07 12.16
N ARG A 127 0.68 19.47 13.35
CA ARG A 127 1.32 18.17 13.53
C ARG A 127 0.54 17.32 14.52
N GLN A 128 0.52 16.00 14.25
CA GLN A 128 0.10 14.98 15.19
C GLN A 128 1.27 14.00 15.37
N ASP A 129 1.94 14.03 16.51
CA ASP A 129 3.16 13.27 16.79
C ASP A 129 4.23 13.51 15.69
N ALA A 130 4.62 12.47 14.98
CA ALA A 130 5.60 12.53 13.89
C ALA A 130 4.99 12.97 12.55
N LEU A 131 3.66 12.96 12.42
CA LEU A 131 2.95 13.26 11.18
C LEU A 131 2.70 14.76 11.02
N PHE A 132 2.66 15.19 9.78
CA PHE A 132 2.26 16.54 9.39
C PHE A 132 0.78 16.53 9.00
N GLU A 133 0.03 17.50 9.53
CA GLU A 133 -1.32 17.78 9.10
C GLU A 133 -1.29 18.77 7.94
N VAL A 134 -1.90 18.38 6.84
CA VAL A 134 -1.87 19.14 5.58
C VAL A 134 -3.29 19.36 5.09
N GLU A 135 -3.57 20.59 4.66
CA GLU A 135 -4.85 21.01 4.12
C GLU A 135 -4.72 21.43 2.65
N LEU A 136 -5.62 20.95 1.79
CA LEU A 136 -5.73 21.44 0.41
C LEU A 136 -6.21 22.89 0.41
N ALA A 137 -5.55 23.77 -0.33
CA ALA A 137 -5.93 25.17 -0.45
C ALA A 137 -7.22 25.34 -1.28
N ASP A 138 -7.37 24.53 -2.33
CA ASP A 138 -8.58 24.52 -3.17
C ASP A 138 -9.65 23.60 -2.54
N LYS A 139 -10.72 24.19 -2.05
CA LYS A 139 -11.82 23.49 -1.41
C LYS A 139 -12.85 22.90 -2.38
N THR A 140 -12.66 23.04 -3.67
CA THR A 140 -13.47 22.39 -4.71
C THR A 140 -12.98 20.97 -5.03
N ARG A 141 -11.79 20.60 -4.55
CA ARG A 141 -11.14 19.31 -4.77
C ARG A 141 -11.04 18.53 -3.46
N ASN A 142 -11.31 17.24 -3.50
CA ASN A 142 -11.09 16.39 -2.33
C ASN A 142 -9.72 15.67 -2.41
N VAL A 143 -9.25 15.21 -1.26
CA VAL A 143 -7.94 14.56 -1.12
C VAL A 143 -7.81 13.31 -1.98
N LEU A 144 -8.86 12.48 -2.05
CA LEU A 144 -8.81 11.22 -2.82
C LEU A 144 -8.72 11.49 -4.33
N ASP A 145 -9.44 12.49 -4.84
CA ASP A 145 -9.37 12.88 -6.26
C ASP A 145 -7.98 13.44 -6.59
N VAL A 146 -7.41 14.26 -5.70
CA VAL A 146 -6.04 14.76 -5.85
C VAL A 146 -5.04 13.62 -5.87
N LEU A 147 -5.16 12.68 -4.94
CA LEU A 147 -4.27 11.51 -4.92
C LEU A 147 -4.39 10.68 -6.20
N GLN A 148 -5.60 10.51 -6.72
CA GLN A 148 -5.84 9.75 -7.95
C GLN A 148 -5.18 10.42 -9.17
N GLU A 149 -5.16 11.75 -9.20
CA GLU A 149 -4.57 12.53 -10.31
C GLU A 149 -3.04 12.60 -10.26
N ILE A 150 -2.48 12.91 -9.09
CA ILE A 150 -1.05 13.22 -8.93
C ILE A 150 -0.28 12.22 -8.05
N GLY A 151 -0.97 11.26 -7.43
CA GLY A 151 -0.35 10.29 -6.54
C GLY A 151 0.39 9.18 -7.29
N HIS A 152 1.30 8.55 -6.58
CA HIS A 152 2.06 7.37 -6.96
C HIS A 152 1.74 6.23 -6.02
N MET A 153 1.78 4.99 -6.53
CA MET A 153 1.60 3.81 -5.70
C MET A 153 2.73 3.71 -4.66
N PRO A 154 2.40 3.59 -3.37
CA PRO A 154 3.39 3.58 -2.29
C PRO A 154 4.03 2.19 -2.16
N LEU A 155 4.79 1.76 -3.19
CA LEU A 155 5.48 0.48 -3.16
C LEU A 155 6.43 0.40 -1.96
N PRO A 156 6.55 -0.77 -1.30
CA PRO A 156 7.49 -0.98 -0.23
C PRO A 156 8.94 -0.70 -0.64
N PRO A 157 9.79 -0.15 0.26
CA PRO A 157 11.15 0.27 -0.09
C PRO A 157 12.04 -0.84 -0.66
N TYR A 158 11.80 -2.10 -0.29
CA TYR A 158 12.58 -3.24 -0.79
C TYR A 158 12.31 -3.57 -2.27
N ILE A 159 11.24 -3.03 -2.86
CA ILE A 159 10.96 -3.16 -4.30
C ILE A 159 11.98 -2.35 -5.13
N ASP A 160 12.50 -1.24 -4.57
CA ASP A 160 13.60 -0.44 -5.11
C ASP A 160 13.48 -0.08 -6.61
N ARG A 161 12.30 0.33 -7.02
CA ARG A 161 12.01 0.92 -8.33
C ARG A 161 10.89 1.96 -8.21
N PRO A 162 10.77 2.90 -9.17
CA PRO A 162 9.57 3.72 -9.30
C PRO A 162 8.33 2.86 -9.51
N ASP A 163 7.18 3.38 -9.12
CA ASP A 163 5.90 2.80 -9.49
C ASP A 163 5.60 2.99 -10.99
N GLU A 164 4.88 2.04 -11.53
CA GLU A 164 4.42 2.02 -12.92
C GLU A 164 2.89 1.95 -12.94
N GLU A 165 2.27 2.25 -14.08
CA GLU A 165 0.81 2.23 -14.23
C GLU A 165 0.21 0.86 -13.84
N ALA A 166 0.89 -0.23 -14.19
CA ALA A 166 0.48 -1.58 -13.82
C ALA A 166 0.41 -1.83 -12.31
N ASP A 167 1.17 -1.09 -11.50
CA ASP A 167 1.14 -1.25 -10.04
C ASP A 167 -0.20 -0.79 -9.43
N GLN A 168 -0.95 0.07 -10.11
CA GLN A 168 -2.28 0.48 -9.66
C GLN A 168 -3.24 -0.71 -9.57
N GLU A 169 -3.06 -1.71 -10.43
CA GLU A 169 -3.83 -2.95 -10.42
C GLU A 169 -3.09 -4.07 -9.67
N CYS A 170 -1.79 -4.26 -9.94
CA CYS A 170 -1.02 -5.35 -9.37
C CYS A 170 -0.82 -5.25 -7.85
N TYR A 171 -0.75 -4.03 -7.30
CA TYR A 171 -0.61 -3.81 -5.85
C TYR A 171 -1.98 -3.67 -5.15
N GLN A 172 -3.00 -4.37 -5.65
CA GLN A 172 -4.35 -4.49 -5.09
C GLN A 172 -4.77 -5.96 -5.02
N THR A 173 -5.58 -6.30 -4.02
CA THR A 173 -6.30 -7.58 -4.02
C THR A 173 -7.47 -7.51 -5.00
N VAL A 174 -7.87 -8.66 -5.58
CA VAL A 174 -9.01 -8.71 -6.51
C VAL A 174 -10.35 -8.37 -5.83
N TYR A 175 -10.42 -8.44 -4.52
CA TYR A 175 -11.60 -8.13 -3.71
C TYR A 175 -11.49 -6.79 -2.95
N ASN A 176 -10.55 -5.93 -3.30
CA ASN A 176 -10.43 -4.60 -2.68
C ASN A 176 -11.69 -3.76 -2.92
N LYS A 177 -12.10 -2.97 -1.91
CA LYS A 177 -13.36 -2.22 -1.96
C LYS A 177 -13.30 -0.86 -1.31
N VAL A 178 -12.62 -0.72 -0.16
CA VAL A 178 -12.65 0.50 0.65
C VAL A 178 -11.31 1.20 0.58
N PRO A 179 -11.20 2.38 -0.10
CA PRO A 179 -9.95 3.12 -0.21
C PRO A 179 -9.46 3.64 1.14
N GLY A 180 -8.13 3.64 1.37
CA GLY A 180 -7.54 4.23 2.56
C GLY A 180 -6.24 3.60 3.05
N ALA A 181 -5.82 2.45 2.50
CA ALA A 181 -4.54 1.84 2.85
C ALA A 181 -3.38 2.47 2.08
N VAL A 182 -2.21 2.50 2.68
CA VAL A 182 -0.95 2.85 2.02
C VAL A 182 -0.07 1.63 1.74
N ALA A 183 -0.47 0.46 2.20
CA ALA A 183 0.15 -0.82 1.86
C ALA A 183 -0.93 -1.89 1.61
N ALA A 184 -0.67 -2.76 0.65
CA ALA A 184 -1.57 -3.87 0.34
C ALA A 184 -1.52 -4.96 1.42
N PRO A 185 -2.66 -5.66 1.70
CA PRO A 185 -2.66 -6.89 2.47
C PRO A 185 -1.99 -8.00 1.63
N THR A 186 -0.65 -8.08 1.70
CA THR A 186 0.21 -8.80 0.75
C THR A 186 -0.11 -10.29 0.62
N ALA A 187 -0.56 -10.96 1.69
CA ALA A 187 -1.01 -12.35 1.63
C ALA A 187 -2.21 -12.52 0.67
N GLY A 188 -3.08 -11.51 0.59
CA GLY A 188 -4.24 -11.50 -0.29
C GLY A 188 -3.92 -11.30 -1.77
N LEU A 189 -2.74 -10.79 -2.10
CA LEU A 189 -2.34 -10.53 -3.49
C LEU A 189 -2.19 -11.80 -4.34
N HIS A 190 -2.06 -12.95 -3.71
CA HIS A 190 -1.91 -14.24 -4.39
C HIS A 190 -3.24 -14.87 -4.84
N PHE A 191 -4.37 -14.36 -4.33
CA PHE A 191 -5.68 -14.81 -4.79
C PHE A 191 -6.06 -14.14 -6.11
N ASP A 192 -6.62 -14.93 -7.02
CA ASP A 192 -7.32 -14.49 -8.21
C ASP A 192 -8.80 -14.92 -8.14
N ASP A 193 -9.60 -14.41 -9.06
CA ASP A 193 -11.04 -14.69 -9.10
C ASP A 193 -11.34 -16.18 -9.30
N GLU A 194 -10.53 -16.89 -10.11
CA GLU A 194 -10.71 -18.32 -10.37
C GLU A 194 -10.48 -19.15 -9.11
N LEU A 195 -9.44 -18.85 -8.34
CA LEU A 195 -9.15 -19.55 -7.08
C LEU A 195 -10.23 -19.28 -6.02
N LEU A 196 -10.69 -18.02 -5.92
CA LEU A 196 -11.79 -17.66 -5.02
C LEU A 196 -13.08 -18.39 -5.40
N GLN A 197 -13.39 -18.49 -6.69
CA GLN A 197 -14.55 -19.24 -7.16
C GLN A 197 -14.46 -20.73 -6.79
N LYS A 198 -13.31 -21.37 -7.02
CA LYS A 198 -13.08 -22.77 -6.66
C LYS A 198 -13.23 -23.03 -5.16
N LEU A 199 -12.74 -22.12 -4.31
CA LEU A 199 -12.92 -22.20 -2.86
C LEU A 199 -14.39 -22.06 -2.47
N HIS A 200 -15.12 -21.15 -3.10
CA HIS A 200 -16.56 -21.00 -2.86
C HIS A 200 -17.34 -22.25 -3.29
N GLU A 201 -17.02 -22.81 -4.46
CA GLU A 201 -17.63 -24.06 -4.95
C GLU A 201 -17.31 -25.27 -4.05
N LYS A 202 -16.15 -25.24 -3.38
CA LYS A 202 -15.78 -26.25 -2.36
C LYS A 202 -16.60 -26.11 -1.07
N GLY A 203 -17.35 -25.01 -0.88
CA GLY A 203 -18.13 -24.74 0.33
C GLY A 203 -17.36 -24.00 1.42
N VAL A 204 -16.29 -23.29 1.06
CA VAL A 204 -15.57 -22.39 1.96
C VAL A 204 -16.36 -21.08 2.10
N ASN A 205 -16.51 -20.61 3.34
CA ASN A 205 -17.20 -19.35 3.63
C ASN A 205 -16.23 -18.18 3.58
N PHE A 206 -16.71 -17.00 3.13
CA PHE A 206 -15.92 -15.78 3.04
C PHE A 206 -16.57 -14.66 3.84
N GLU A 207 -15.74 -13.95 4.63
CA GLU A 207 -16.13 -12.72 5.31
C GLU A 207 -15.04 -11.67 5.11
N PHE A 208 -15.42 -10.40 5.28
CA PHE A 208 -14.54 -9.28 5.02
C PHE A 208 -14.43 -8.34 6.20
N VAL A 209 -13.22 -7.89 6.45
CA VAL A 209 -12.91 -6.77 7.34
C VAL A 209 -12.26 -5.65 6.54
N THR A 210 -12.34 -4.42 7.04
CA THR A 210 -11.62 -3.29 6.47
C THR A 210 -10.58 -2.82 7.47
N LEU A 211 -9.31 -3.11 7.21
CA LEU A 211 -8.18 -2.68 8.02
C LEU A 211 -7.22 -1.89 7.12
N HIS A 212 -7.22 -0.56 7.25
CA HIS A 212 -6.28 0.28 6.50
C HIS A 212 -4.87 0.09 7.04
N VAL A 213 -4.00 -0.47 6.20
CA VAL A 213 -2.59 -0.70 6.54
C VAL A 213 -1.84 0.62 6.34
N GLY A 214 -1.24 1.11 7.41
CA GLY A 214 -0.46 2.36 7.41
C GLY A 214 1.00 2.17 6.99
N ALA A 215 1.73 3.29 6.85
CA ALA A 215 3.16 3.31 6.47
C ALA A 215 4.09 2.68 7.52
N GLY A 216 3.62 2.43 8.73
CA GLY A 216 4.40 1.76 9.79
C GLY A 216 4.77 0.31 9.49
N THR A 217 4.34 -0.25 8.36
CA THR A 217 4.73 -1.58 7.86
C THR A 217 5.96 -1.55 6.95
N PHE A 218 6.48 -0.37 6.64
CA PHE A 218 7.66 -0.16 5.79
C PHE A 218 8.94 0.01 6.61
#